data_c532b2ad4012e8678485680e1a5d83a7
#
_entry.id   c532b2ad4012e8678485680e1a5d83a7
#
_cell.length_a   1.000
_cell.length_b   1.000
_cell.length_c   1.000
_cell.angle_alpha   90.00
_cell.angle_beta   90.00
_cell.angle_gamma   90.00
#
_symmetry.space_group_name_H-M   'P 1'
#
loop_
_entity.id
_entity.type
_entity.pdbx_description
1 polymer ?
#
loop_
_entity_poly.entity_id
_entity_poly.type
_entity_poly.pdbx_seq_one_letter_code
_entity_poly.pdbx_strand_id
1 'polypeptide(L)'
;MSALTPTVELGAQWPPMGIEPVNPFELPLLNTVILLSSGATITYAHHSLIKGERKGALYGSIFTVLLALIFTFFQGVEYSVSSFTISDGVFGTCFFFGTGFHGLILVALFIYINILFNNKKTYTVKSLAHNIQGIDKLLITLPESKDNYSIDKQFIEWLVGFTDAEGNFNLKLTDLKDNTFKYVQYTYQISLHEDEIEVLKYIMNTLKCGHISRSKGKANYFVNDLNSLLYIIIPIFNYVNLNSSKYHHFVSFAKAVELKRENKKLSDAKKLEIIKLQKEMQNMSGKWIPNSISDKIQITKFWLAGFIDGCASYATFSTNKYIPRFKLENNIKELELYNKIREFLTTGRVLYTSSRKDKNPTIVLELNKIQDLKGNLIPLMYNDGNVILRTLKHKDFLLWLKLVDLYYNGYHTILEGKFIFDAIKLHMNKYRLTTNSNLLKDKKFISMVEIYNLMSKLYLTDSPYEIKDNNRFYRNTDKLVSESTKIIAIKDNQSKMYNSISECAKDISISRKYIKECLISGKFYKDYTFVLN
;
A
#
# COMPACT_ATOMS: atom_id res chain seq x y z
N MET A 1 -6.85 -43.65 -22.34
CA MET A 1 -6.11 -44.83 -22.91
C MET A 1 -7.06 -45.94 -23.20
N SER A 2 -7.76 -46.54 -22.21
CA SER A 2 -8.69 -47.70 -22.40
C SER A 2 -9.81 -47.48 -23.44
N ALA A 3 -10.28 -46.24 -23.63
CA ALA A 3 -11.27 -45.93 -24.65
C ALA A 3 -10.69 -45.89 -26.09
N LEU A 4 -9.40 -45.56 -26.23
CA LEU A 4 -8.73 -45.49 -27.54
C LEU A 4 -8.14 -46.83 -28.01
N THR A 5 -7.77 -47.67 -27.04
CA THR A 5 -7.19 -49.02 -27.30
C THR A 5 -7.84 -50.01 -26.36
N PRO A 6 -9.13 -50.40 -26.60
CA PRO A 6 -9.82 -51.38 -25.76
C PRO A 6 -9.16 -52.73 -25.86
N THR A 7 -8.88 -53.38 -24.70
CA THR A 7 -8.26 -54.69 -24.63
C THR A 7 -9.28 -55.79 -24.88
N VAL A 8 -8.77 -57.01 -25.15
CA VAL A 8 -9.63 -58.19 -25.41
C VAL A 8 -10.49 -58.52 -24.18
N GLU A 9 -9.93 -58.29 -22.94
CA GLU A 9 -10.69 -58.50 -21.69
C GLU A 9 -11.91 -57.55 -21.55
N LEU A 10 -11.89 -56.42 -22.24
CA LEU A 10 -13.02 -55.46 -22.29
C LEU A 10 -13.95 -55.71 -23.49
N GLY A 11 -13.78 -56.81 -24.23
CA GLY A 11 -14.54 -57.15 -25.43
C GLY A 11 -14.09 -56.39 -26.67
N ALA A 12 -12.84 -55.83 -26.67
CA ALA A 12 -12.26 -55.05 -27.76
C ALA A 12 -13.15 -53.86 -28.26
N GLN A 13 -14.03 -53.37 -27.40
CA GLN A 13 -14.94 -52.24 -27.68
C GLN A 13 -15.06 -51.29 -26.50
N TRP A 14 -15.57 -50.10 -26.77
CA TRP A 14 -15.86 -49.09 -25.74
C TRP A 14 -17.24 -48.46 -26.02
N PRO A 15 -18.17 -48.40 -25.06
CA PRO A 15 -18.10 -48.96 -23.68
C PRO A 15 -17.87 -50.48 -23.64
N PRO A 16 -17.30 -51.04 -22.51
CA PRO A 16 -17.08 -52.48 -22.36
C PRO A 16 -18.36 -53.28 -22.48
N MET A 17 -18.25 -54.54 -22.93
CA MET A 17 -19.39 -55.46 -23.00
C MET A 17 -20.03 -55.62 -21.62
N GLY A 18 -21.39 -55.56 -21.58
CA GLY A 18 -22.17 -55.69 -20.35
C GLY A 18 -22.42 -54.38 -19.60
N ILE A 19 -21.86 -53.27 -20.05
CA ILE A 19 -22.15 -51.94 -19.50
C ILE A 19 -23.14 -51.21 -20.43
N GLU A 20 -24.26 -50.80 -19.88
CA GLU A 20 -25.26 -49.97 -20.54
C GLU A 20 -24.95 -48.51 -20.21
N PRO A 21 -24.38 -47.72 -21.15
CA PRO A 21 -23.98 -46.33 -20.88
C PRO A 21 -25.22 -45.46 -20.68
N VAL A 22 -25.09 -44.42 -19.84
CA VAL A 22 -26.15 -43.43 -19.63
C VAL A 22 -26.47 -42.71 -20.95
N ASN A 23 -27.75 -42.58 -21.27
CA ASN A 23 -28.19 -41.89 -22.48
C ASN A 23 -27.86 -40.40 -22.40
N PRO A 24 -27.01 -39.86 -23.28
CA PRO A 24 -26.56 -38.45 -23.20
C PRO A 24 -27.68 -37.44 -23.49
N PHE A 25 -28.78 -37.86 -24.12
CA PHE A 25 -29.91 -36.98 -24.49
C PHE A 25 -31.00 -36.88 -23.43
N GLU A 26 -30.85 -37.51 -22.29
CA GLU A 26 -31.79 -37.45 -21.17
C GLU A 26 -31.28 -36.51 -20.06
N LEU A 27 -31.08 -37.04 -18.85
CA LEU A 27 -30.61 -36.25 -17.69
C LEU A 27 -29.29 -35.52 -17.94
N PRO A 28 -28.28 -36.10 -18.62
CA PRO A 28 -27.02 -35.39 -18.87
C PRO A 28 -27.21 -34.14 -19.73
N LEU A 29 -28.07 -34.18 -20.73
CA LEU A 29 -28.37 -33.00 -21.55
C LEU A 29 -29.05 -31.91 -20.72
N LEU A 30 -30.02 -32.27 -19.89
CA LEU A 30 -30.70 -31.34 -19.00
C LEU A 30 -29.68 -30.66 -18.04
N ASN A 31 -28.79 -31.46 -17.43
CA ASN A 31 -27.75 -30.96 -16.56
C ASN A 31 -26.80 -29.99 -17.27
N THR A 32 -26.45 -30.28 -18.52
CA THR A 32 -25.64 -29.40 -19.34
C THR A 32 -26.33 -28.03 -19.58
N VAL A 33 -27.62 -28.04 -19.88
CA VAL A 33 -28.42 -26.81 -20.08
C VAL A 33 -28.48 -25.98 -18.77
N ILE A 34 -28.69 -26.64 -17.62
CA ILE A 34 -28.70 -25.99 -16.31
C ILE A 34 -27.34 -25.34 -16.02
N LEU A 35 -26.23 -26.05 -16.29
CA LEU A 35 -24.89 -25.57 -16.08
C LEU A 35 -24.57 -24.34 -16.95
N LEU A 36 -24.90 -24.39 -18.25
CA LEU A 36 -24.74 -23.26 -19.17
C LEU A 36 -25.59 -22.05 -18.75
N SER A 37 -26.81 -22.29 -18.28
CA SER A 37 -27.69 -21.23 -17.76
C SER A 37 -27.12 -20.59 -16.51
N SER A 38 -26.47 -21.37 -15.63
CA SER A 38 -25.77 -20.81 -14.45
C SER A 38 -24.57 -19.92 -14.84
N GLY A 39 -23.88 -20.28 -15.92
CA GLY A 39 -22.83 -19.45 -16.51
C GLY A 39 -23.34 -18.10 -17.03
N ALA A 40 -24.52 -18.09 -17.67
CA ALA A 40 -25.14 -16.85 -18.12
C ALA A 40 -25.59 -15.96 -16.94
N THR A 41 -26.15 -16.54 -15.88
CA THR A 41 -26.60 -15.78 -14.70
C THR A 41 -25.44 -15.19 -13.89
N ILE A 42 -24.31 -15.91 -13.74
CA ILE A 42 -23.14 -15.35 -13.08
C ILE A 42 -22.48 -14.26 -13.92
N THR A 43 -22.47 -14.40 -15.24
CA THR A 43 -21.97 -13.36 -16.15
C THR A 43 -22.83 -12.09 -16.04
N TYR A 44 -24.16 -12.24 -15.99
CA TYR A 44 -25.07 -11.12 -15.74
C TYR A 44 -24.80 -10.45 -14.38
N ALA A 45 -24.62 -11.25 -13.32
CA ALA A 45 -24.26 -10.73 -11.99
C ALA A 45 -22.97 -9.91 -12.02
N HIS A 46 -21.94 -10.44 -12.68
CA HIS A 46 -20.64 -9.78 -12.83
C HIS A 46 -20.75 -8.44 -13.59
N HIS A 47 -21.44 -8.40 -14.72
CA HIS A 47 -21.65 -7.16 -15.47
C HIS A 47 -22.49 -6.13 -14.69
N SER A 48 -23.51 -6.57 -13.95
CA SER A 48 -24.30 -5.71 -13.07
C SER A 48 -23.45 -5.12 -11.94
N LEU A 49 -22.50 -5.91 -11.42
CA LEU A 49 -21.56 -5.47 -10.39
C LEU A 49 -20.61 -4.39 -10.91
N ILE A 50 -20.08 -4.56 -12.14
CA ILE A 50 -19.24 -3.55 -12.82
C ILE A 50 -20.02 -2.25 -13.05
N LYS A 51 -21.31 -2.36 -13.42
CA LYS A 51 -22.19 -1.19 -13.62
C LYS A 51 -22.67 -0.54 -12.32
N GLY A 52 -22.39 -1.16 -11.16
CA GLY A 52 -22.88 -0.68 -9.85
C GLY A 52 -24.37 -1.00 -9.58
N GLU A 53 -25.00 -1.85 -10.38
CA GLU A 53 -26.40 -2.26 -10.23
C GLU A 53 -26.54 -3.38 -9.19
N ARG A 54 -26.72 -3.02 -7.94
CA ARG A 54 -26.82 -3.97 -6.81
C ARG A 54 -27.92 -5.02 -6.98
N LYS A 55 -29.09 -4.64 -7.49
CA LYS A 55 -30.21 -5.58 -7.68
C LYS A 55 -29.88 -6.65 -8.72
N GLY A 56 -29.31 -6.26 -9.86
CA GLY A 56 -28.89 -7.19 -10.90
C GLY A 56 -27.81 -8.16 -10.42
N ALA A 57 -26.80 -7.66 -9.71
CA ALA A 57 -25.76 -8.49 -9.10
C ALA A 57 -26.32 -9.49 -8.09
N LEU A 58 -27.24 -9.06 -7.22
CA LEU A 58 -27.87 -9.93 -6.22
C LEU A 58 -28.73 -11.03 -6.86
N TYR A 59 -29.64 -10.64 -7.76
CA TYR A 59 -30.51 -11.63 -8.42
C TYR A 59 -29.73 -12.61 -9.28
N GLY A 60 -28.74 -12.14 -10.07
CA GLY A 60 -27.89 -13.01 -10.84
C GLY A 60 -27.14 -14.03 -9.99
N SER A 61 -26.60 -13.60 -8.84
CA SER A 61 -25.93 -14.51 -7.88
C SER A 61 -26.89 -15.52 -7.26
N ILE A 62 -28.08 -15.10 -6.85
CA ILE A 62 -29.11 -16.00 -6.27
C ILE A 62 -29.52 -17.05 -7.30
N PHE A 63 -29.80 -16.65 -8.55
CA PHE A 63 -30.16 -17.59 -9.60
C PHE A 63 -29.03 -18.57 -9.93
N THR A 64 -27.77 -18.11 -9.91
CA THR A 64 -26.63 -19.02 -10.11
C THR A 64 -26.56 -20.09 -9.04
N VAL A 65 -26.73 -19.73 -7.76
CA VAL A 65 -26.72 -20.68 -6.64
C VAL A 65 -27.89 -21.66 -6.75
N LEU A 66 -29.07 -21.17 -7.10
CA LEU A 66 -30.27 -22.02 -7.26
C LEU A 66 -30.08 -23.04 -8.38
N LEU A 67 -29.55 -22.62 -9.53
CA LEU A 67 -29.25 -23.53 -10.65
C LEU A 67 -28.16 -24.54 -10.27
N ALA A 68 -27.15 -24.15 -9.49
CA ALA A 68 -26.11 -25.06 -9.01
C ALA A 68 -26.69 -26.13 -8.06
N LEU A 69 -27.64 -25.78 -7.20
CA LEU A 69 -28.32 -26.74 -6.34
C LEU A 69 -29.17 -27.72 -7.16
N ILE A 70 -29.89 -27.23 -8.18
CA ILE A 70 -30.69 -28.07 -9.08
C ILE A 70 -29.79 -29.03 -9.87
N PHE A 71 -28.66 -28.54 -10.39
CA PHE A 71 -27.64 -29.35 -11.06
C PHE A 71 -27.15 -30.48 -10.16
N THR A 72 -26.76 -30.15 -8.91
CA THR A 72 -26.25 -31.14 -7.94
C THR A 72 -27.30 -32.21 -7.62
N PHE A 73 -28.58 -31.82 -7.51
CA PHE A 73 -29.69 -32.75 -7.29
C PHE A 73 -29.82 -33.73 -8.46
N PHE A 74 -29.85 -33.23 -9.70
CA PHE A 74 -29.97 -34.12 -10.88
C PHE A 74 -28.71 -34.96 -11.09
N GLN A 75 -27.52 -34.50 -10.74
CA GLN A 75 -26.31 -35.31 -10.76
C GLN A 75 -26.39 -36.47 -9.76
N GLY A 76 -26.98 -36.25 -8.59
CA GLY A 76 -27.27 -37.31 -7.61
C GLY A 76 -28.28 -38.32 -8.14
N VAL A 77 -29.35 -37.88 -8.84
CA VAL A 77 -30.33 -38.76 -9.49
C VAL A 77 -29.66 -39.58 -10.59
N GLU A 78 -28.83 -38.96 -11.44
CA GLU A 78 -28.06 -39.64 -12.50
C GLU A 78 -27.21 -40.79 -11.94
N TYR A 79 -26.50 -40.54 -10.82
CA TYR A 79 -25.70 -41.57 -10.15
C TYR A 79 -26.56 -42.71 -9.57
N SER A 80 -27.79 -42.41 -9.12
CA SER A 80 -28.67 -43.39 -8.52
C SER A 80 -29.39 -44.27 -9.56
N VAL A 81 -29.59 -43.74 -10.77
CA VAL A 81 -30.33 -44.42 -11.87
C VAL A 81 -29.37 -45.14 -12.83
N SER A 82 -28.06 -44.85 -12.77
CA SER A 82 -27.08 -45.51 -13.64
C SER A 82 -27.08 -47.02 -13.43
N SER A 83 -27.04 -47.77 -14.55
CA SER A 83 -27.05 -49.24 -14.60
C SER A 83 -25.74 -49.91 -14.17
N PHE A 84 -24.70 -49.12 -13.84
CA PHE A 84 -23.37 -49.55 -13.46
C PHE A 84 -22.89 -48.80 -12.23
N THR A 85 -21.88 -49.34 -11.53
CA THR A 85 -21.31 -48.80 -10.31
C THR A 85 -19.83 -48.46 -10.50
N ILE A 86 -19.21 -47.80 -9.50
CA ILE A 86 -17.78 -47.50 -9.50
C ILE A 86 -16.91 -48.77 -9.60
N SER A 87 -17.44 -49.91 -9.17
CA SER A 87 -16.75 -51.20 -9.16
C SER A 87 -16.83 -51.94 -10.50
N ASP A 88 -17.63 -51.47 -11.45
CA ASP A 88 -17.87 -52.12 -12.74
C ASP A 88 -16.76 -51.71 -13.75
N GLY A 89 -15.54 -52.12 -13.42
CA GLY A 89 -14.39 -52.01 -14.28
C GLY A 89 -13.89 -50.56 -14.49
N VAL A 90 -13.09 -50.36 -15.54
CA VAL A 90 -12.47 -49.09 -15.87
C VAL A 90 -13.49 -48.01 -16.25
N PHE A 91 -14.60 -48.40 -16.90
CA PHE A 91 -15.63 -47.46 -17.32
C PHE A 91 -16.34 -46.84 -16.11
N GLY A 92 -16.83 -47.67 -15.17
CA GLY A 92 -17.50 -47.21 -13.95
C GLY A 92 -16.55 -46.35 -13.10
N THR A 93 -15.31 -46.81 -12.93
CA THR A 93 -14.29 -46.02 -12.19
C THR A 93 -14.05 -44.68 -12.85
N CYS A 94 -13.83 -44.59 -14.16
CA CYS A 94 -13.60 -43.33 -14.86
C CYS A 94 -14.82 -42.39 -14.76
N PHE A 95 -16.01 -42.90 -14.86
CA PHE A 95 -17.25 -42.13 -14.77
C PHE A 95 -17.42 -41.53 -13.36
N PHE A 96 -17.51 -42.36 -12.34
CA PHE A 96 -17.80 -41.92 -10.97
C PHE A 96 -16.65 -41.19 -10.32
N PHE A 97 -15.41 -41.68 -10.50
CA PHE A 97 -14.25 -41.06 -9.92
C PHE A 97 -13.94 -39.72 -10.62
N GLY A 98 -13.97 -39.64 -11.95
CA GLY A 98 -13.71 -38.42 -12.69
C GLY A 98 -14.68 -37.29 -12.35
N THR A 99 -15.98 -37.58 -12.41
CA THR A 99 -17.04 -36.60 -12.13
C THR A 99 -17.18 -36.29 -10.63
N GLY A 100 -17.11 -37.30 -9.76
CA GLY A 100 -17.20 -37.14 -8.30
C GLY A 100 -15.99 -36.43 -7.71
N PHE A 101 -14.78 -36.77 -8.17
CA PHE A 101 -13.53 -36.09 -7.73
C PHE A 101 -13.52 -34.62 -8.13
N HIS A 102 -13.98 -34.30 -9.34
CA HIS A 102 -14.15 -32.91 -9.77
C HIS A 102 -15.13 -32.16 -8.84
N GLY A 103 -16.26 -32.74 -8.51
CA GLY A 103 -17.21 -32.16 -7.55
C GLY A 103 -16.60 -31.95 -6.16
N LEU A 104 -15.80 -32.91 -5.69
CA LEU A 104 -15.15 -32.86 -4.38
C LEU A 104 -14.07 -31.76 -4.33
N ILE A 105 -13.31 -31.57 -5.41
CA ILE A 105 -12.36 -30.46 -5.54
C ILE A 105 -13.08 -29.11 -5.46
N LEU A 106 -14.23 -28.96 -6.15
CA LEU A 106 -15.00 -27.71 -6.10
C LEU A 106 -15.52 -27.42 -4.67
N VAL A 107 -16.01 -28.43 -3.97
CA VAL A 107 -16.45 -28.30 -2.56
C VAL A 107 -15.27 -27.96 -1.65
N ALA A 108 -14.13 -28.64 -1.81
CA ALA A 108 -12.93 -28.37 -1.04
C ALA A 108 -12.40 -26.93 -1.28
N LEU A 109 -12.42 -26.48 -2.53
CA LEU A 109 -12.05 -25.10 -2.90
C LEU A 109 -13.01 -24.08 -2.26
N PHE A 110 -14.33 -24.37 -2.29
CA PHE A 110 -15.34 -23.52 -1.65
C PHE A 110 -15.15 -23.45 -0.13
N ILE A 111 -14.88 -24.58 0.53
CA ILE A 111 -14.56 -24.64 1.96
C ILE A 111 -13.27 -23.88 2.25
N TYR A 112 -12.22 -24.08 1.44
CA TYR A 112 -10.94 -23.38 1.58
C TYR A 112 -11.10 -21.86 1.44
N ILE A 113 -11.85 -21.40 0.44
CA ILE A 113 -12.19 -20.00 0.25
C ILE A 113 -12.96 -19.45 1.47
N ASN A 114 -13.96 -20.19 1.97
CA ASN A 114 -14.71 -19.81 3.18
C ASN A 114 -13.81 -19.75 4.43
N ILE A 115 -12.87 -20.69 4.58
CA ILE A 115 -11.89 -20.67 5.68
C ILE A 115 -10.97 -19.46 5.54
N LEU A 116 -10.48 -19.12 4.35
CA LEU A 116 -9.70 -17.91 4.09
C LEU A 116 -10.48 -16.64 4.40
N PHE A 117 -11.76 -16.59 4.02
CA PHE A 117 -12.66 -15.46 4.35
C PHE A 117 -12.97 -15.42 5.85
N ASN A 118 -13.16 -16.55 6.52
CA ASN A 118 -13.40 -16.60 7.96
C ASN A 118 -12.14 -16.33 8.79
N ASN A 119 -10.96 -16.75 8.36
CA ASN A 119 -9.70 -16.39 9.00
C ASN A 119 -9.37 -14.88 8.89
N LYS A 120 -9.89 -14.19 7.86
CA LYS A 120 -9.93 -12.71 7.85
C LYS A 120 -10.94 -12.15 8.88
N LYS A 121 -11.95 -12.90 9.29
CA LYS A 121 -12.95 -12.48 10.29
C LYS A 121 -12.44 -12.54 11.73
N THR A 122 -11.45 -13.35 12.07
CA THR A 122 -10.92 -13.42 13.44
C THR A 122 -10.11 -12.21 13.87
N TYR A 123 -9.64 -11.39 12.92
CA TYR A 123 -9.08 -10.06 13.22
C TYR A 123 -10.12 -8.93 13.23
N THR A 124 -11.40 -9.21 12.93
CA THR A 124 -12.42 -8.19 12.67
C THR A 124 -13.66 -8.28 13.55
N VAL A 125 -13.73 -9.17 14.53
CA VAL A 125 -14.96 -9.32 15.36
C VAL A 125 -15.21 -8.14 16.31
N LYS A 126 -14.22 -7.28 16.58
CA LYS A 126 -14.45 -6.01 17.30
C LYS A 126 -14.75 -4.81 16.39
N SER A 127 -14.49 -4.90 15.07
CA SER A 127 -14.87 -3.87 14.10
C SER A 127 -16.18 -4.17 13.37
N LEU A 128 -16.69 -5.40 13.47
CA LEU A 128 -17.91 -5.84 12.76
C LEU A 128 -19.22 -5.36 13.41
N ALA A 129 -19.19 -4.89 14.65
CA ALA A 129 -20.36 -4.23 15.24
C ALA A 129 -20.65 -2.85 14.62
N HIS A 130 -19.69 -2.26 13.86
CA HIS A 130 -19.85 -1.02 13.11
C HIS A 130 -19.92 -1.21 11.58
N ASN A 131 -19.70 -2.43 11.04
CA ASN A 131 -19.60 -2.70 9.59
C ASN A 131 -20.77 -3.52 9.02
N ILE A 132 -21.93 -3.57 9.69
CA ILE A 132 -23.16 -4.19 9.11
C ILE A 132 -23.87 -3.25 8.11
N GLN A 133 -23.30 -2.06 7.88
CA GLN A 133 -23.68 -1.25 6.72
C GLN A 133 -22.49 -1.21 5.76
N GLY A 134 -22.55 -2.01 4.71
CA GLY A 134 -21.59 -2.02 3.60
C GLY A 134 -21.57 -0.67 2.88
N ILE A 135 -20.87 0.31 3.44
CA ILE A 135 -20.62 1.59 2.82
C ILE A 135 -19.13 1.86 2.96
N ASP A 136 -18.34 1.46 1.95
CA ASP A 136 -17.00 2.01 1.71
C ASP A 136 -17.07 3.49 1.28
N LYS A 137 -18.07 4.23 1.79
CA LYS A 137 -18.36 5.62 1.46
C LYS A 137 -18.93 6.33 2.67
N LEU A 138 -18.41 7.51 2.94
CA LEU A 138 -18.99 8.44 3.91
C LEU A 138 -20.12 9.23 3.26
N LEU A 139 -21.34 9.16 3.82
CA LEU A 139 -22.45 9.97 3.38
C LEU A 139 -22.32 11.39 3.96
N ILE A 140 -22.26 12.39 3.11
CA ILE A 140 -22.25 13.81 3.47
C ILE A 140 -23.67 14.35 3.35
N THR A 141 -24.19 14.85 4.46
CA THR A 141 -25.53 15.43 4.55
C THR A 141 -25.41 16.91 4.90
N LEU A 142 -25.76 17.78 3.98
CA LEU A 142 -25.74 19.24 4.18
C LEU A 142 -27.14 19.72 4.59
N PRO A 143 -27.27 20.59 5.61
CA PRO A 143 -28.58 21.04 6.12
C PRO A 143 -29.43 21.80 5.09
N GLU A 144 -28.79 22.46 4.12
CA GLU A 144 -29.43 23.37 3.17
C GLU A 144 -29.54 22.81 1.75
N SER A 145 -28.94 21.63 1.48
CA SER A 145 -28.97 21.00 0.16
C SER A 145 -29.78 19.70 0.20
N LYS A 146 -30.65 19.53 -0.80
CA LYS A 146 -31.40 18.27 -1.00
C LYS A 146 -30.53 17.15 -1.52
N ASP A 147 -29.30 17.43 -1.96
CA ASP A 147 -28.40 16.48 -2.60
C ASP A 147 -27.36 15.96 -1.62
N ASN A 148 -27.66 14.83 -1.00
CA ASN A 148 -26.67 14.05 -0.28
C ASN A 148 -25.70 13.43 -1.27
N TYR A 149 -24.40 13.51 -1.00
CA TYR A 149 -23.37 12.82 -1.79
C TYR A 149 -22.48 11.97 -0.91
N SER A 150 -21.89 10.94 -1.49
CA SER A 150 -21.02 10.03 -0.76
C SER A 150 -19.58 10.18 -1.23
N ILE A 151 -18.65 10.12 -0.28
CA ILE A 151 -17.21 10.16 -0.53
C ILE A 151 -16.65 8.75 -0.28
N ASP A 152 -15.83 8.27 -1.23
CA ASP A 152 -15.19 6.97 -1.13
C ASP A 152 -14.19 6.92 0.04
N LYS A 153 -14.20 5.82 0.79
CA LYS A 153 -13.31 5.59 1.92
C LYS A 153 -11.83 5.62 1.52
N GLN A 154 -11.48 5.09 0.35
CA GLN A 154 -10.10 5.12 -0.16
C GLN A 154 -9.61 6.56 -0.36
N PHE A 155 -10.48 7.45 -0.85
CA PHE A 155 -10.17 8.87 -0.96
C PHE A 155 -10.02 9.51 0.42
N ILE A 156 -10.90 9.19 1.37
CA ILE A 156 -10.84 9.75 2.73
C ILE A 156 -9.55 9.32 3.42
N GLU A 157 -9.21 8.05 3.39
CA GLU A 157 -7.95 7.53 3.95
C GLU A 157 -6.74 8.25 3.33
N TRP A 158 -6.73 8.40 2.00
CA TRP A 158 -5.68 9.13 1.30
C TRP A 158 -5.63 10.60 1.74
N LEU A 159 -6.77 11.29 1.82
CA LEU A 159 -6.85 12.70 2.23
C LEU A 159 -6.37 12.90 3.67
N VAL A 160 -6.72 11.98 4.57
CA VAL A 160 -6.27 12.02 5.98
C VAL A 160 -4.74 11.85 6.05
N GLY A 161 -4.17 10.87 5.34
CA GLY A 161 -2.72 10.70 5.26
C GLY A 161 -2.01 11.91 4.65
N PHE A 162 -2.60 12.49 3.61
CA PHE A 162 -2.08 13.70 2.97
C PHE A 162 -2.17 14.93 3.89
N THR A 163 -3.25 15.03 4.69
CA THR A 163 -3.41 16.06 5.72
C THR A 163 -2.40 15.88 6.86
N ASP A 164 -2.13 14.64 7.29
CA ASP A 164 -1.08 14.35 8.26
C ASP A 164 0.30 14.84 7.78
N ALA A 165 0.57 14.79 6.47
CA ALA A 165 1.80 15.35 5.89
C ALA A 165 1.73 16.88 5.74
N GLU A 166 0.77 17.42 4.99
CA GLU A 166 0.76 18.79 4.46
C GLU A 166 -0.38 19.68 4.99
N GLY A 167 -1.39 19.09 5.66
CA GLY A 167 -2.56 19.84 6.13
C GLY A 167 -2.30 20.67 7.39
N ASN A 168 -3.14 21.66 7.61
CA ASN A 168 -3.12 22.50 8.81
C ASN A 168 -4.53 22.90 9.23
N PHE A 169 -4.78 22.92 10.55
CA PHE A 169 -5.98 23.46 11.18
C PHE A 169 -5.59 24.73 11.91
N ASN A 170 -6.21 25.84 11.56
CA ASN A 170 -5.88 27.14 12.11
C ASN A 170 -7.10 27.81 12.74
N LEU A 171 -6.90 28.39 13.92
CA LEU A 171 -7.86 29.16 14.67
C LEU A 171 -7.28 30.54 14.92
N LYS A 172 -7.76 31.54 14.18
CA LYS A 172 -7.28 32.94 14.29
C LYS A 172 -8.33 33.81 14.98
N LEU A 173 -7.90 34.48 16.04
CA LEU A 173 -8.72 35.49 16.76
C LEU A 173 -8.25 36.88 16.34
N THR A 174 -9.20 37.77 16.08
CA THR A 174 -8.95 39.17 15.71
C THR A 174 -9.39 40.08 16.84
N ASP A 175 -8.61 41.12 17.13
CA ASP A 175 -8.85 42.11 18.19
C ASP A 175 -9.00 41.42 19.57
N LEU A 176 -8.05 40.57 19.92
CA LEU A 176 -8.01 39.91 21.23
C LEU A 176 -7.62 40.95 22.31
N LYS A 177 -8.57 41.33 23.18
CA LYS A 177 -8.36 42.21 24.33
C LYS A 177 -9.14 41.65 25.53
N ASP A 178 -8.59 41.77 26.72
CA ASP A 178 -9.23 41.44 27.99
C ASP A 178 -10.03 40.13 28.01
N ASN A 179 -9.45 39.07 27.48
CA ASN A 179 -10.06 37.74 27.35
C ASN A 179 -11.33 37.70 26.43
N THR A 180 -11.46 38.65 25.51
CA THR A 180 -12.53 38.66 24.50
C THR A 180 -11.94 38.95 23.11
N PHE A 181 -12.66 38.60 22.05
CA PHE A 181 -12.25 38.84 20.66
C PHE A 181 -13.46 39.35 19.85
N LYS A 182 -13.17 40.08 18.78
CA LYS A 182 -14.22 40.61 17.90
C LYS A 182 -14.66 39.55 16.88
N TYR A 183 -13.71 38.89 16.21
CA TYR A 183 -13.98 37.87 15.21
C TYR A 183 -13.09 36.66 15.43
N VAL A 184 -13.60 35.48 15.05
CA VAL A 184 -12.88 34.21 14.98
C VAL A 184 -12.96 33.67 13.57
N GLN A 185 -11.81 33.26 13.03
CA GLN A 185 -11.70 32.63 11.74
C GLN A 185 -11.21 31.21 11.93
N TYR A 186 -11.95 30.26 11.41
CA TYR A 186 -11.61 28.83 11.37
C TYR A 186 -11.13 28.50 9.96
N THR A 187 -10.02 27.81 9.86
CA THR A 187 -9.45 27.47 8.54
C THR A 187 -8.88 26.07 8.55
N TYR A 188 -9.37 25.21 7.66
CA TYR A 188 -8.64 24.02 7.23
C TYR A 188 -7.88 24.37 5.95
N GLN A 189 -6.60 24.03 5.90
CA GLN A 189 -5.71 24.43 4.81
C GLN A 189 -4.78 23.30 4.41
N ILE A 190 -4.54 23.16 3.08
CA ILE A 190 -3.44 22.40 2.50
C ILE A 190 -2.63 23.35 1.62
N SER A 191 -1.30 23.40 1.83
CA SER A 191 -0.39 24.30 1.09
C SER A 191 0.65 23.49 0.35
N LEU A 192 0.74 23.67 -0.97
CA LEU A 192 1.68 22.95 -1.85
C LEU A 192 2.42 23.93 -2.75
N HIS A 193 3.43 23.43 -3.46
CA HIS A 193 4.03 24.16 -4.56
C HIS A 193 2.98 24.37 -5.68
N GLU A 194 3.08 25.44 -6.43
CA GLU A 194 2.11 25.80 -7.48
C GLU A 194 1.94 24.70 -8.55
N ASP A 195 2.99 23.94 -8.85
CA ASP A 195 2.94 22.81 -9.79
C ASP A 195 1.96 21.69 -9.38
N GLU A 196 1.64 21.59 -8.08
CA GLU A 196 0.73 20.58 -7.51
C GLU A 196 -0.74 21.04 -7.47
N ILE A 197 -1.08 22.12 -8.16
CA ILE A 197 -2.44 22.70 -8.11
C ILE A 197 -3.52 21.71 -8.54
N GLU A 198 -3.21 20.77 -9.42
CA GLU A 198 -4.19 19.80 -9.93
C GLU A 198 -4.68 18.84 -8.84
N VAL A 199 -3.83 18.44 -7.90
CA VAL A 199 -4.27 17.63 -6.76
C VAL A 199 -5.16 18.42 -5.82
N LEU A 200 -4.92 19.74 -5.63
CA LEU A 200 -5.80 20.59 -4.84
C LEU A 200 -7.16 20.78 -5.51
N LYS A 201 -7.20 20.92 -6.83
CA LYS A 201 -8.46 20.96 -7.60
C LYS A 201 -9.22 19.63 -7.46
N TYR A 202 -8.51 18.50 -7.54
CA TYR A 202 -9.10 17.19 -7.33
C TYR A 202 -9.74 17.06 -5.93
N ILE A 203 -9.04 17.50 -4.87
CA ILE A 203 -9.59 17.55 -3.50
C ILE A 203 -10.83 18.43 -3.44
N MET A 204 -10.75 19.66 -3.94
CA MET A 204 -11.86 20.62 -3.95
C MET A 204 -13.09 20.06 -4.67
N ASN A 205 -12.92 19.46 -5.84
CA ASN A 205 -14.01 18.89 -6.64
C ASN A 205 -14.65 17.67 -5.95
N THR A 206 -13.84 16.85 -5.28
CA THR A 206 -14.35 15.66 -4.56
C THR A 206 -15.10 16.04 -3.29
N LEU A 207 -14.58 17.01 -2.53
CA LEU A 207 -15.20 17.51 -1.31
C LEU A 207 -16.37 18.47 -1.59
N LYS A 208 -16.44 19.01 -2.80
CA LYS A 208 -17.43 20.02 -3.21
C LYS A 208 -17.48 21.26 -2.30
N CYS A 209 -16.36 21.62 -1.69
CA CYS A 209 -16.26 22.78 -0.80
C CYS A 209 -14.88 23.41 -0.85
N GLY A 210 -14.76 24.62 -0.26
CA GLY A 210 -13.52 25.37 -0.19
C GLY A 210 -13.17 26.11 -1.47
N HIS A 211 -11.98 26.72 -1.49
CA HIS A 211 -11.43 27.46 -2.62
C HIS A 211 -9.92 27.35 -2.70
N ILE A 212 -9.36 27.62 -3.87
CA ILE A 212 -7.92 27.61 -4.10
C ILE A 212 -7.42 29.03 -4.31
N SER A 213 -6.34 29.39 -3.61
CA SER A 213 -5.62 30.64 -3.77
C SER A 213 -4.17 30.39 -4.15
N ARG A 214 -3.60 31.24 -5.01
CA ARG A 214 -2.19 31.20 -5.41
C ARG A 214 -1.46 32.40 -4.84
N SER A 215 -0.29 32.17 -4.27
CA SER A 215 0.54 33.24 -3.73
C SER A 215 2.00 32.82 -3.69
N LYS A 216 2.88 33.62 -4.27
CA LYS A 216 4.35 33.48 -4.18
C LYS A 216 4.87 32.06 -4.52
N GLY A 217 4.38 31.47 -5.63
CA GLY A 217 4.78 30.13 -6.09
C GLY A 217 4.16 28.97 -5.29
N LYS A 218 3.19 29.26 -4.41
CA LYS A 218 2.40 28.29 -3.66
C LYS A 218 0.95 28.29 -4.10
N ALA A 219 0.36 27.12 -4.13
CA ALA A 219 -1.08 26.92 -4.24
C ALA A 219 -1.61 26.45 -2.88
N ASN A 220 -2.68 27.07 -2.42
CA ASN A 220 -3.30 26.79 -1.13
C ASN A 220 -4.78 26.46 -1.34
N TYR A 221 -5.22 25.35 -0.78
CA TYR A 221 -6.64 25.01 -0.65
C TYR A 221 -7.11 25.39 0.74
N PHE A 222 -8.23 26.11 0.82
CA PHE A 222 -8.82 26.61 2.06
C PHE A 222 -10.29 26.19 2.17
N VAL A 223 -10.68 25.79 3.37
CA VAL A 223 -12.08 25.69 3.79
C VAL A 223 -12.27 26.58 5.02
N ASN A 224 -13.04 27.67 4.87
CA ASN A 224 -13.28 28.68 5.92
C ASN A 224 -14.76 28.79 6.30
N ASP A 225 -15.63 28.27 5.47
CA ASP A 225 -17.05 28.33 5.68
C ASP A 225 -17.49 27.34 6.76
N LEU A 226 -18.34 27.83 7.70
CA LEU A 226 -18.70 27.08 8.88
C LEU A 226 -19.47 25.79 8.56
N ASN A 227 -20.36 25.83 7.56
CA ASN A 227 -21.17 24.69 7.18
C ASN A 227 -20.28 23.57 6.58
N SER A 228 -19.37 23.91 5.68
CA SER A 228 -18.40 22.95 5.13
C SER A 228 -17.49 22.36 6.20
N LEU A 229 -17.05 23.17 7.18
CA LEU A 229 -16.25 22.67 8.30
C LEU A 229 -17.05 21.68 9.17
N LEU A 230 -18.29 22.01 9.54
CA LEU A 230 -19.14 21.20 10.43
C LEU A 230 -19.64 19.92 9.78
N TYR A 231 -20.01 19.98 8.49
CA TYR A 231 -20.74 18.88 7.83
C TYR A 231 -19.90 18.08 6.84
N ILE A 232 -18.71 18.56 6.47
CA ILE A 232 -17.81 17.85 5.55
C ILE A 232 -16.47 17.55 6.23
N ILE A 233 -15.73 18.58 6.66
CA ILE A 233 -14.34 18.43 7.14
C ILE A 233 -14.29 17.68 8.47
N ILE A 234 -15.05 18.12 9.48
CA ILE A 234 -15.05 17.44 10.80
C ILE A 234 -15.54 15.98 10.70
N PRO A 235 -16.63 15.65 9.99
CA PRO A 235 -17.05 14.27 9.79
C PRO A 235 -16.01 13.39 9.14
N ILE A 236 -15.24 13.89 8.16
CA ILE A 236 -14.17 13.14 7.50
C ILE A 236 -13.09 12.72 8.52
N PHE A 237 -12.58 13.66 9.32
CA PHE A 237 -11.52 13.38 10.30
C PHE A 237 -12.01 12.66 11.56
N ASN A 238 -13.33 12.64 11.80
CA ASN A 238 -13.95 11.77 12.80
C ASN A 238 -14.18 10.34 12.26
N TYR A 239 -14.39 10.18 10.94
CA TYR A 239 -14.58 8.90 10.31
C TYR A 239 -13.25 8.13 10.16
N VAL A 240 -12.17 8.82 9.78
CA VAL A 240 -10.80 8.31 9.78
C VAL A 240 -9.93 9.29 10.57
N ASN A 241 -9.35 8.84 11.67
CA ASN A 241 -8.54 9.68 12.54
C ASN A 241 -7.20 10.06 11.89
N LEU A 242 -6.72 11.27 12.21
CA LEU A 242 -5.33 11.65 11.94
C LEU A 242 -4.39 10.80 12.79
N ASN A 243 -3.27 10.42 12.23
CA ASN A 243 -2.26 9.57 12.87
C ASN A 243 -1.03 10.34 13.37
N SER A 244 -0.86 11.60 12.95
CA SER A 244 0.23 12.48 13.39
C SER A 244 -0.15 13.32 14.61
N SER A 245 0.80 14.09 15.12
CA SER A 245 0.57 15.08 16.18
C SER A 245 -0.52 16.10 15.84
N LYS A 246 -0.91 16.24 14.55
CA LYS A 246 -2.00 17.10 14.09
C LYS A 246 -3.38 16.66 14.60
N TYR A 247 -3.53 15.41 15.05
CA TYR A 247 -4.74 14.94 15.70
C TYR A 247 -5.19 15.86 16.86
N HIS A 248 -4.26 16.28 17.71
CA HIS A 248 -4.58 17.15 18.84
C HIS A 248 -5.02 18.55 18.38
N HIS A 249 -4.37 19.09 17.33
CA HIS A 249 -4.78 20.36 16.73
C HIS A 249 -6.21 20.25 16.16
N PHE A 250 -6.51 19.13 15.48
CA PHE A 250 -7.83 18.87 14.94
C PHE A 250 -8.89 18.77 16.05
N VAL A 251 -8.62 18.07 17.15
CA VAL A 251 -9.60 17.92 18.26
C VAL A 251 -9.95 19.29 18.87
N SER A 252 -8.96 20.14 19.15
CA SER A 252 -9.19 21.48 19.68
C SER A 252 -9.89 22.38 18.64
N PHE A 253 -9.51 22.26 17.35
CA PHE A 253 -10.15 22.96 16.24
C PHE A 253 -11.62 22.56 16.10
N ALA A 254 -11.94 21.27 16.08
CA ALA A 254 -13.32 20.76 15.94
C ALA A 254 -14.22 21.26 17.08
N LYS A 255 -13.74 21.17 18.33
CA LYS A 255 -14.46 21.71 19.49
C LYS A 255 -14.76 23.21 19.33
N ALA A 256 -13.75 24.00 18.89
CA ALA A 256 -13.93 25.42 18.68
C ALA A 256 -14.95 25.76 17.58
N VAL A 257 -14.99 24.97 16.49
CA VAL A 257 -15.97 25.08 15.41
C VAL A 257 -17.36 24.72 15.92
N GLU A 258 -17.52 23.65 16.70
CA GLU A 258 -18.80 23.21 17.26
C GLU A 258 -19.39 24.21 18.23
N LEU A 259 -18.59 24.93 19.04
CA LEU A 259 -19.08 26.01 19.90
C LEU A 259 -19.77 27.11 19.14
N LYS A 260 -19.48 27.28 17.84
CA LYS A 260 -20.14 28.29 16.97
C LYS A 260 -21.41 27.75 16.30
N ARG A 261 -21.65 26.42 16.29
CA ARG A 261 -22.75 25.76 15.58
C ARG A 261 -24.14 26.35 15.90
N GLU A 262 -24.40 26.61 17.16
CA GLU A 262 -25.77 26.92 17.66
C GLU A 262 -26.09 28.40 17.77
N ASN A 263 -25.10 29.29 17.65
CA ASN A 263 -25.31 30.70 18.00
C ASN A 263 -24.76 31.69 16.95
N LYS A 264 -25.60 32.58 16.46
CA LYS A 264 -25.18 33.75 15.67
C LYS A 264 -24.23 34.66 16.47
N LYS A 265 -24.43 34.81 17.80
CA LYS A 265 -23.53 35.54 18.72
C LYS A 265 -22.99 34.57 19.76
N LEU A 266 -21.66 34.52 19.93
CA LEU A 266 -20.99 33.74 20.96
C LEU A 266 -21.19 34.43 22.33
N SER A 267 -21.56 33.64 23.35
CA SER A 267 -21.54 34.10 24.74
C SER A 267 -20.10 34.29 25.24
N ASP A 268 -19.89 35.11 26.26
CA ASP A 268 -18.55 35.37 26.79
C ASP A 268 -17.89 34.10 27.33
N ALA A 269 -18.64 33.17 27.93
CA ALA A 269 -18.16 31.87 28.33
C ALA A 269 -17.61 31.04 27.14
N LYS A 270 -18.35 30.99 26.00
CA LYS A 270 -17.91 30.33 24.78
C LYS A 270 -16.67 31.01 24.16
N LYS A 271 -16.59 32.34 24.24
CA LYS A 271 -15.38 33.06 23.78
C LYS A 271 -14.16 32.70 24.61
N LEU A 272 -14.27 32.62 25.94
CA LEU A 272 -13.19 32.21 26.82
C LEU A 272 -12.72 30.79 26.50
N GLU A 273 -13.65 29.87 26.25
CA GLU A 273 -13.32 28.50 25.85
C GLU A 273 -12.58 28.43 24.50
N ILE A 274 -12.99 29.20 23.50
CA ILE A 274 -12.30 29.30 22.21
C ILE A 274 -10.88 29.88 22.39
N ILE A 275 -10.68 30.87 23.25
CA ILE A 275 -9.36 31.41 23.57
C ILE A 275 -8.48 30.33 24.22
N LYS A 276 -9.05 29.54 25.13
CA LYS A 276 -8.36 28.44 25.77
C LYS A 276 -7.91 27.39 24.74
N LEU A 277 -8.82 26.98 23.85
CA LEU A 277 -8.53 26.02 22.76
C LEU A 277 -7.45 26.54 21.81
N GLN A 278 -7.47 27.84 21.46
CA GLN A 278 -6.41 28.44 20.65
C GLN A 278 -5.04 28.39 21.34
N LYS A 279 -4.99 28.74 22.65
CA LYS A 279 -3.76 28.65 23.44
C LYS A 279 -3.25 27.21 23.52
N GLU A 280 -4.15 26.23 23.68
CA GLU A 280 -3.79 24.81 23.64
C GLU A 280 -3.16 24.44 22.30
N MET A 281 -3.75 24.80 21.17
CA MET A 281 -3.20 24.57 19.83
C MET A 281 -1.81 25.22 19.68
N GLN A 282 -1.61 26.45 20.13
CA GLN A 282 -0.32 27.13 20.09
C GLN A 282 0.73 26.46 20.98
N ASN A 283 0.36 26.03 22.17
CA ASN A 283 1.24 25.36 23.12
C ASN A 283 1.63 23.95 22.67
N MET A 284 0.79 23.26 21.90
CA MET A 284 1.09 21.97 21.29
C MET A 284 2.01 22.11 20.07
N SER A 285 2.03 23.29 19.44
CA SER A 285 2.92 23.57 18.31
C SER A 285 4.38 23.57 18.78
N GLY A 286 5.08 22.48 18.53
CA GLY A 286 6.50 22.32 18.87
C GLY A 286 6.81 21.49 20.14
N LYS A 287 5.84 21.13 20.94
CA LYS A 287 6.06 20.22 22.09
C LYS A 287 5.85 18.77 21.68
N TRP A 288 6.78 17.91 22.12
CA TRP A 288 6.63 16.47 22.02
C TRP A 288 5.55 16.01 23.02
N ILE A 289 4.54 15.30 22.54
CA ILE A 289 3.48 14.73 23.37
C ILE A 289 3.70 13.21 23.36
N PRO A 290 4.21 12.62 24.46
CA PRO A 290 4.43 11.18 24.49
C PRO A 290 3.10 10.42 24.53
N ASN A 291 3.02 9.34 23.76
CA ASN A 291 2.15 8.17 23.94
C ASN A 291 0.61 8.32 23.98
N SER A 292 0.04 9.51 23.83
CA SER A 292 -1.43 9.65 23.92
C SER A 292 -2.21 9.18 22.70
N ILE A 293 -1.52 8.86 21.58
CA ILE A 293 -2.15 8.49 20.29
C ILE A 293 -1.75 7.09 19.84
N SER A 294 -0.73 6.45 20.43
CA SER A 294 -0.15 5.18 19.93
C SER A 294 -1.21 4.12 19.62
N ASP A 295 -2.19 3.95 20.53
CA ASP A 295 -3.25 2.95 20.38
C ASP A 295 -4.31 3.32 19.32
N LYS A 296 -4.33 4.58 18.88
CA LYS A 296 -5.28 5.10 17.89
C LYS A 296 -4.70 5.16 16.47
N ILE A 297 -3.37 5.01 16.33
CA ILE A 297 -2.70 5.02 15.03
C ILE A 297 -3.13 3.80 14.21
N GLN A 298 -3.79 4.04 13.10
CA GLN A 298 -4.22 3.01 12.15
C GLN A 298 -3.64 3.32 10.78
N ILE A 299 -2.64 2.54 10.38
CA ILE A 299 -2.02 2.68 9.07
C ILE A 299 -2.77 1.80 8.07
N THR A 300 -3.32 2.42 7.02
CA THR A 300 -3.88 1.73 5.86
C THR A 300 -3.03 2.02 4.63
N LYS A 301 -3.21 1.22 3.59
CA LYS A 301 -2.54 1.39 2.31
C LYS A 301 -2.78 2.78 1.70
N PHE A 302 -4.04 3.24 1.70
CA PHE A 302 -4.40 4.54 1.13
C PHE A 302 -3.96 5.70 2.00
N TRP A 303 -4.05 5.56 3.33
CA TRP A 303 -3.48 6.54 4.24
C TRP A 303 -1.97 6.71 4.01
N LEU A 304 -1.24 5.58 3.90
CA LEU A 304 0.21 5.61 3.64
C LEU A 304 0.52 6.29 2.30
N ALA A 305 -0.26 6.03 1.25
CA ALA A 305 -0.09 6.69 -0.04
C ALA A 305 -0.28 8.21 0.07
N GLY A 306 -1.29 8.69 0.79
CA GLY A 306 -1.49 10.11 1.04
C GLY A 306 -0.33 10.73 1.83
N PHE A 307 0.15 10.05 2.85
CA PHE A 307 1.30 10.49 3.63
C PHE A 307 2.59 10.54 2.79
N ILE A 308 2.81 9.56 1.91
CA ILE A 308 3.92 9.53 0.95
C ILE A 308 3.80 10.69 -0.04
N ASP A 309 2.60 10.97 -0.55
CA ASP A 309 2.36 12.10 -1.45
C ASP A 309 2.77 13.45 -0.84
N GLY A 310 2.67 13.61 0.48
CA GLY A 310 3.15 14.79 1.19
C GLY A 310 4.67 14.75 1.44
N CYS A 311 5.16 13.79 2.21
CA CYS A 311 6.48 13.89 2.85
C CYS A 311 7.56 12.94 2.31
N ALA A 312 7.26 12.02 1.34
CA ALA A 312 8.26 11.09 0.85
C ALA A 312 9.26 11.69 -0.12
N SER A 313 10.45 11.10 -0.16
CA SER A 313 11.42 11.32 -1.22
C SER A 313 11.93 10.00 -1.80
N TYR A 314 12.00 9.94 -3.12
CA TYR A 314 12.63 8.88 -3.88
C TYR A 314 14.03 9.35 -4.27
N ALA A 315 15.05 8.62 -3.87
CA ALA A 315 16.42 9.02 -4.09
C ALA A 315 17.33 7.84 -4.48
N THR A 316 18.45 8.16 -5.08
CA THR A 316 19.59 7.25 -5.24
C THR A 316 20.78 7.80 -4.46
N PHE A 317 21.63 6.93 -3.93
CA PHE A 317 22.89 7.40 -3.34
C PHE A 317 23.80 7.97 -4.43
N SER A 318 24.27 9.19 -4.21
CA SER A 318 25.09 9.93 -5.19
C SER A 318 26.54 9.48 -5.28
N THR A 319 27.02 8.64 -4.38
CA THR A 319 28.42 8.20 -4.35
C THR A 319 28.54 6.75 -4.82
N ASN A 320 28.97 6.58 -6.06
CA ASN A 320 29.45 5.33 -6.71
C ASN A 320 28.66 4.02 -6.54
N LYS A 321 27.53 4.01 -5.81
CA LYS A 321 26.78 2.76 -5.52
C LYS A 321 25.41 2.65 -6.18
N TYR A 322 24.84 3.74 -6.69
CA TYR A 322 23.55 3.79 -7.39
C TYR A 322 22.38 3.07 -6.68
N ILE A 323 22.43 2.95 -5.34
CA ILE A 323 21.42 2.19 -4.56
C ILE A 323 20.14 2.99 -4.51
N PRO A 324 19.01 2.45 -5.01
CA PRO A 324 17.71 3.09 -4.84
C PRO A 324 17.33 3.18 -3.37
N ARG A 325 16.78 4.32 -2.97
CA ARG A 325 16.39 4.58 -1.59
C ARG A 325 15.03 5.27 -1.56
N PHE A 326 14.20 4.81 -0.64
CA PHE A 326 12.99 5.48 -0.23
C PHE A 326 13.17 6.07 1.16
N LYS A 327 12.70 7.30 1.35
CA LYS A 327 12.77 8.01 2.63
C LYS A 327 11.44 8.70 2.95
N LEU A 328 11.05 8.60 4.20
CA LEU A 328 10.10 9.49 4.85
C LEU A 328 10.86 10.30 5.90
N GLU A 329 10.69 11.62 5.92
CA GLU A 329 11.37 12.50 6.87
C GLU A 329 10.38 13.49 7.48
N ASN A 330 10.42 13.64 8.80
CA ASN A 330 9.55 14.57 9.53
C ASN A 330 10.24 15.03 10.83
N ASN A 331 9.56 15.85 11.62
CA ASN A 331 10.01 16.24 12.94
C ASN A 331 10.06 15.02 13.88
N ILE A 332 11.03 15.00 14.82
CA ILE A 332 11.23 13.91 15.77
C ILE A 332 9.99 13.62 16.67
N LYS A 333 9.12 14.59 16.84
CA LYS A 333 7.85 14.41 17.58
C LYS A 333 6.94 13.33 16.98
N GLU A 334 7.12 12.97 15.71
CA GLU A 334 6.36 11.93 15.01
C GLU A 334 7.00 10.53 15.14
N LEU A 335 7.85 10.32 16.15
CA LEU A 335 8.56 9.05 16.37
C LEU A 335 7.62 7.84 16.41
N GLU A 336 6.54 7.94 17.15
CA GLU A 336 5.59 6.83 17.32
C GLU A 336 4.91 6.47 15.99
N LEU A 337 4.48 7.48 15.24
CA LEU A 337 3.93 7.30 13.90
C LEU A 337 4.93 6.57 12.98
N TYR A 338 6.20 6.95 13.02
CA TYR A 338 7.24 6.34 12.17
C TYR A 338 7.55 4.90 12.57
N ASN A 339 7.46 4.56 13.86
CA ASN A 339 7.54 3.18 14.33
C ASN A 339 6.36 2.35 13.81
N LYS A 340 5.13 2.88 13.87
CA LYS A 340 3.94 2.21 13.34
C LYS A 340 3.99 2.05 11.81
N ILE A 341 4.49 3.03 11.06
CA ILE A 341 4.71 2.89 9.62
C ILE A 341 5.73 1.78 9.34
N ARG A 342 6.84 1.72 10.10
CA ARG A 342 7.84 0.65 9.97
C ARG A 342 7.24 -0.73 10.27
N GLU A 343 6.41 -0.86 11.31
CA GLU A 343 5.70 -2.09 11.64
C GLU A 343 4.74 -2.51 10.52
N PHE A 344 3.98 -1.57 9.97
CA PHE A 344 3.08 -1.82 8.83
C PHE A 344 3.83 -2.28 7.57
N LEU A 345 4.99 -1.67 7.27
CA LEU A 345 5.86 -2.06 6.16
C LEU A 345 6.65 -3.35 6.44
N THR A 346 6.68 -3.82 7.68
CA THR A 346 7.48 -4.96 8.17
C THR A 346 8.98 -4.83 7.89
N THR A 347 9.45 -3.63 7.51
CA THR A 347 10.83 -3.36 7.12
C THR A 347 11.18 -1.88 7.26
N GLY A 348 12.46 -1.57 7.07
CA GLY A 348 12.98 -0.20 7.12
C GLY A 348 13.78 0.09 8.39
N ARG A 349 14.54 1.18 8.35
CA ARG A 349 15.33 1.67 9.47
C ARG A 349 14.86 3.06 9.87
N VAL A 350 14.56 3.22 11.15
CA VAL A 350 14.28 4.52 11.74
C VAL A 350 15.60 5.12 12.20
N LEU A 351 15.92 6.30 11.68
CA LEU A 351 17.15 7.04 11.94
C LEU A 351 16.80 8.40 12.54
N TYR A 352 17.67 8.88 13.42
CA TYR A 352 17.54 10.20 14.01
C TYR A 352 18.65 11.11 13.47
N THR A 353 18.29 12.33 13.11
CA THR A 353 19.29 13.37 12.83
C THR A 353 19.33 14.31 14.02
N SER A 354 20.53 14.51 14.58
CA SER A 354 20.73 15.51 15.64
C SER A 354 20.49 16.91 15.09
N SER A 355 20.00 17.82 15.96
CA SER A 355 19.90 19.24 15.64
C SER A 355 21.28 19.76 15.24
N ARG A 356 21.43 20.25 14.00
CA ARG A 356 22.53 21.15 13.64
C ARG A 356 22.10 22.55 14.05
N LYS A 357 23.05 23.44 14.27
CA LYS A 357 22.89 24.79 14.89
C LYS A 357 21.62 25.59 14.53
N ASP A 358 20.92 25.24 13.40
CA ASP A 358 19.73 25.97 12.92
C ASP A 358 18.58 25.04 12.45
N LYS A 359 18.60 23.72 12.77
CA LYS A 359 17.54 22.81 12.34
C LYS A 359 17.05 21.96 13.50
N ASN A 360 15.72 21.89 13.65
CA ASN A 360 15.07 20.98 14.58
C ASN A 360 15.47 19.52 14.29
N PRO A 361 15.57 18.66 15.30
CA PRO A 361 15.86 17.25 15.10
C PRO A 361 14.75 16.59 14.27
N THR A 362 15.17 15.75 13.32
CA THR A 362 14.25 15.03 12.44
C THR A 362 14.34 13.53 12.62
N ILE A 363 13.25 12.86 12.31
CA ILE A 363 13.15 11.41 12.21
C ILE A 363 13.07 11.02 10.74
N VAL A 364 13.76 9.94 10.37
CA VAL A 364 13.82 9.44 9.00
C VAL A 364 13.52 7.95 9.02
N LEU A 365 12.51 7.51 8.30
CA LEU A 365 12.34 6.11 7.93
C LEU A 365 12.98 5.89 6.56
N GLU A 366 13.94 4.98 6.50
CA GLU A 366 14.70 4.68 5.27
C GLU A 366 14.57 3.21 4.90
N LEU A 367 14.25 2.96 3.60
CA LEU A 367 14.32 1.65 2.96
C LEU A 367 15.34 1.71 1.83
N ASN A 368 16.32 0.80 1.82
CA ASN A 368 17.39 0.74 0.82
C ASN A 368 17.77 -0.70 0.41
N LYS A 369 17.16 -1.71 1.01
CA LYS A 369 17.32 -3.09 0.57
C LYS A 369 16.36 -3.35 -0.59
N ILE A 370 16.89 -3.90 -1.67
CA ILE A 370 16.11 -4.08 -2.90
C ILE A 370 14.95 -5.05 -2.73
N GLN A 371 15.12 -6.09 -1.90
CA GLN A 371 14.06 -7.05 -1.57
C GLN A 371 12.91 -6.36 -0.82
N ASP A 372 13.24 -5.51 0.16
CA ASP A 372 12.26 -4.77 0.95
C ASP A 372 11.48 -3.76 0.08
N LEU A 373 12.18 -3.12 -0.87
CA LEU A 373 11.55 -2.19 -1.82
C LEU A 373 10.58 -2.93 -2.75
N LYS A 374 11.00 -4.06 -3.35
CA LYS A 374 10.18 -4.83 -4.30
C LYS A 374 9.08 -5.65 -3.62
N GLY A 375 9.34 -6.20 -2.44
CA GLY A 375 8.40 -7.07 -1.73
C GLY A 375 7.39 -6.32 -0.86
N ASN A 376 7.81 -5.25 -0.19
CA ASN A 376 7.00 -4.61 0.85
C ASN A 376 6.45 -3.25 0.43
N LEU A 377 7.27 -2.36 -0.16
CA LEU A 377 6.83 -0.99 -0.47
C LEU A 377 6.10 -0.88 -1.82
N ILE A 378 6.73 -1.36 -2.90
CA ILE A 378 6.21 -1.16 -4.26
C ILE A 378 4.81 -1.76 -4.44
N PRO A 379 4.49 -2.98 -3.97
CA PRO A 379 3.15 -3.55 -4.12
C PRO A 379 2.06 -2.73 -3.41
N LEU A 380 2.40 -2.05 -2.30
CA LEU A 380 1.46 -1.20 -1.57
C LEU A 380 1.08 0.07 -2.35
N MET A 381 1.92 0.49 -3.31
CA MET A 381 1.65 1.69 -4.12
C MET A 381 0.73 1.42 -5.32
N TYR A 382 0.25 0.19 -5.48
CA TYR A 382 -0.66 -0.19 -6.54
C TYR A 382 -2.02 -0.64 -6.01
N ASN A 383 -3.09 -0.26 -6.71
CA ASN A 383 -4.43 -0.80 -6.53
C ASN A 383 -5.02 -1.10 -7.91
N ASP A 384 -5.48 -2.34 -8.12
CA ASP A 384 -6.06 -2.80 -9.39
C ASP A 384 -5.18 -2.42 -10.61
N GLY A 385 -3.85 -2.60 -10.46
CA GLY A 385 -2.85 -2.30 -11.49
C GLY A 385 -2.49 -0.81 -11.64
N ASN A 386 -3.17 0.10 -10.94
CA ASN A 386 -2.93 1.53 -11.00
C ASN A 386 -2.13 2.03 -9.80
N VAL A 387 -1.22 2.98 -10.02
CA VAL A 387 -0.50 3.66 -8.95
C VAL A 387 -1.46 4.57 -8.19
N ILE A 388 -1.48 4.46 -6.86
CA ILE A 388 -2.42 5.19 -5.99
C ILE A 388 -1.94 6.57 -5.55
N LEU A 389 -0.71 6.98 -5.90
CA LEU A 389 -0.19 8.32 -5.67
C LEU A 389 -0.87 9.34 -6.59
N ARG A 390 -1.18 10.53 -6.07
CA ARG A 390 -2.00 11.53 -6.76
C ARG A 390 -1.26 12.84 -7.06
N THR A 391 -0.13 13.10 -6.38
CA THR A 391 0.73 14.26 -6.63
C THR A 391 1.71 14.01 -7.78
N LEU A 392 2.52 15.00 -8.13
CA LEU A 392 3.60 14.81 -9.11
C LEU A 392 4.62 13.74 -8.68
N LYS A 393 4.61 13.34 -7.41
CA LYS A 393 5.41 12.20 -6.93
C LYS A 393 5.05 10.87 -7.60
N HIS A 394 3.85 10.75 -8.17
CA HIS A 394 3.49 9.65 -9.06
C HIS A 394 4.51 9.50 -10.20
N LYS A 395 4.87 10.61 -10.88
CA LYS A 395 5.84 10.59 -11.99
C LYS A 395 7.23 10.23 -11.49
N ASP A 396 7.64 10.80 -10.37
CA ASP A 396 8.93 10.49 -9.76
C ASP A 396 9.01 9.03 -9.30
N PHE A 397 7.92 8.48 -8.77
CA PHE A 397 7.81 7.07 -8.43
C PHE A 397 8.00 6.16 -9.64
N LEU A 398 7.34 6.47 -10.77
CA LEU A 398 7.49 5.68 -12.00
C LEU A 398 8.94 5.72 -12.54
N LEU A 399 9.61 6.87 -12.46
CA LEU A 399 11.03 6.98 -12.83
C LEU A 399 11.91 6.21 -11.85
N TRP A 400 11.63 6.31 -10.55
CA TRP A 400 12.35 5.57 -9.53
C TRP A 400 12.20 4.06 -9.66
N LEU A 401 11.03 3.56 -10.08
CA LEU A 401 10.85 2.14 -10.40
C LEU A 401 11.80 1.65 -11.49
N LYS A 402 12.08 2.48 -12.51
CA LYS A 402 13.10 2.14 -13.53
C LYS A 402 14.48 1.98 -12.89
N LEU A 403 14.83 2.87 -11.96
CA LEU A 403 16.10 2.76 -11.23
C LEU A 403 16.15 1.52 -10.35
N VAL A 404 15.04 1.17 -9.69
CA VAL A 404 14.92 -0.07 -8.90
C VAL A 404 15.14 -1.29 -9.78
N ASP A 405 14.54 -1.31 -10.98
CA ASP A 405 14.65 -2.42 -11.92
C ASP A 405 16.07 -2.55 -12.49
N LEU A 406 16.66 -1.46 -12.96
CA LEU A 406 18.06 -1.44 -13.41
C LEU A 406 19.02 -1.90 -12.33
N TYR A 407 18.81 -1.48 -11.07
CA TYR A 407 19.62 -1.91 -9.94
C TYR A 407 19.42 -3.39 -9.62
N TYR A 408 18.19 -3.87 -9.66
CA TYR A 408 17.87 -5.26 -9.38
C TYR A 408 18.57 -6.21 -10.35
N ASN A 409 18.61 -5.86 -11.62
CA ASN A 409 19.26 -6.61 -12.69
C ASN A 409 20.78 -6.39 -12.80
N GLY A 410 21.37 -5.51 -11.98
CA GLY A 410 22.81 -5.29 -11.93
C GLY A 410 23.37 -4.29 -12.94
N TYR A 411 22.55 -3.64 -13.74
CA TYR A 411 23.00 -2.68 -14.77
C TYR A 411 23.75 -1.47 -14.19
N HIS A 412 23.60 -1.18 -12.91
CA HIS A 412 24.39 -0.15 -12.22
C HIS A 412 25.90 -0.48 -12.12
N THR A 413 26.33 -1.68 -12.49
CA THR A 413 27.74 -2.09 -12.48
C THR A 413 28.46 -1.75 -13.78
N ILE A 414 27.74 -1.58 -14.88
CA ILE A 414 28.29 -1.29 -16.21
C ILE A 414 28.13 0.21 -16.57
N LEU A 415 28.93 0.71 -17.50
CA LEU A 415 29.00 2.14 -17.85
C LEU A 415 27.70 2.64 -18.47
N GLU A 416 27.13 1.91 -19.39
CA GLU A 416 25.87 2.24 -20.07
C GLU A 416 24.71 2.35 -19.09
N GLY A 417 24.64 1.41 -18.14
CA GLY A 417 23.66 1.42 -17.09
C GLY A 417 23.81 2.62 -16.16
N LYS A 418 25.03 2.95 -15.71
CA LYS A 418 25.32 4.14 -14.91
C LYS A 418 24.89 5.43 -15.60
N PHE A 419 25.16 5.53 -16.90
CA PHE A 419 24.74 6.68 -17.70
C PHE A 419 23.22 6.84 -17.70
N ILE A 420 22.47 5.75 -17.90
CA ILE A 420 21.01 5.75 -17.86
C ILE A 420 20.49 6.11 -16.46
N PHE A 421 21.13 5.59 -15.39
CA PHE A 421 20.81 5.97 -14.00
C PHE A 421 20.90 7.47 -13.79
N ASP A 422 22.01 8.08 -14.21
CA ASP A 422 22.24 9.51 -14.04
C ASP A 422 21.28 10.33 -14.91
N ALA A 423 20.96 9.87 -16.12
CA ALA A 423 19.99 10.52 -17.00
C ALA A 423 18.56 10.49 -16.38
N ILE A 424 18.08 9.35 -15.89
CA ILE A 424 16.78 9.25 -15.21
C ILE A 424 16.73 10.15 -13.98
N LYS A 425 17.77 10.14 -13.16
CA LYS A 425 17.87 10.96 -11.96
C LYS A 425 17.73 12.45 -12.28
N LEU A 426 18.24 12.90 -13.42
CA LEU A 426 18.08 14.25 -13.90
C LEU A 426 16.62 14.64 -14.20
N HIS A 427 15.74 13.69 -14.53
CA HIS A 427 14.32 13.92 -14.77
C HIS A 427 13.44 13.84 -13.51
N MET A 428 13.96 13.25 -12.41
CA MET A 428 13.23 13.16 -11.16
C MET A 428 13.11 14.54 -10.49
N ASN A 429 11.98 14.80 -9.86
CA ASN A 429 11.63 16.06 -9.19
C ASN A 429 11.66 17.30 -10.11
N LYS A 430 11.79 17.15 -11.43
CA LYS A 430 11.91 18.26 -12.41
C LYS A 430 12.84 19.37 -11.97
N TYR A 431 13.87 19.09 -11.16
CA TYR A 431 14.74 20.06 -10.48
C TYR A 431 14.04 21.11 -9.62
N ARG A 432 12.77 20.91 -9.27
CA ARG A 432 11.97 21.85 -8.48
C ARG A 432 12.62 22.24 -7.15
N LEU A 433 13.42 21.35 -6.59
CA LEU A 433 14.08 21.53 -5.29
C LEU A 433 15.53 22.02 -5.41
N THR A 434 16.03 22.23 -6.62
CA THR A 434 17.43 22.66 -6.83
C THR A 434 17.45 24.16 -7.02
N THR A 435 17.79 24.90 -5.97
CA THR A 435 18.05 26.34 -6.03
C THR A 435 19.37 26.68 -6.77
N ASN A 436 20.14 25.68 -7.16
CA ASN A 436 21.47 25.86 -7.76
C ASN A 436 21.37 25.76 -9.29
N SER A 437 21.11 26.91 -9.94
CA SER A 437 21.03 27.05 -11.39
C SER A 437 22.32 26.64 -12.13
N ASN A 438 23.47 26.60 -11.48
CA ASN A 438 24.74 26.20 -12.07
C ASN A 438 24.84 24.69 -12.34
N LEU A 439 24.12 23.85 -11.58
CA LEU A 439 24.05 22.41 -11.84
C LEU A 439 23.28 22.05 -13.13
N LEU A 440 22.47 22.96 -13.64
CA LEU A 440 21.67 22.77 -14.86
C LEU A 440 22.44 23.17 -16.13
N LYS A 441 23.44 24.07 -16.01
CA LYS A 441 24.14 24.62 -17.18
C LYS A 441 25.13 23.64 -17.82
N ASP A 442 25.68 22.71 -17.06
CA ASP A 442 26.78 21.83 -17.50
C ASP A 442 26.35 20.39 -17.85
N LYS A 443 25.08 20.06 -17.73
CA LYS A 443 24.61 18.69 -17.99
C LYS A 443 23.80 18.58 -19.26
N LYS A 444 24.28 17.74 -20.18
CA LYS A 444 23.58 17.39 -21.41
C LYS A 444 22.26 16.70 -21.06
N PHE A 445 21.15 17.40 -21.20
CA PHE A 445 19.81 16.86 -21.00
C PHE A 445 19.48 15.91 -22.16
N ILE A 446 19.21 14.64 -21.86
CA ILE A 446 18.73 13.65 -22.81
C ILE A 446 17.23 13.55 -22.64
N SER A 447 16.49 13.45 -23.75
CA SER A 447 15.04 13.32 -23.73
C SER A 447 14.62 11.99 -23.09
N MET A 448 13.42 11.94 -22.46
CA MET A 448 12.88 10.68 -21.93
C MET A 448 12.71 9.60 -23.01
N VAL A 449 12.40 9.99 -24.23
CA VAL A 449 12.28 9.05 -25.37
C VAL A 449 13.65 8.41 -25.65
N GLU A 450 14.71 9.19 -25.65
CA GLU A 450 16.07 8.69 -25.84
C GLU A 450 16.50 7.77 -24.69
N ILE A 451 16.18 8.12 -23.44
CA ILE A 451 16.42 7.27 -22.27
C ILE A 451 15.70 5.92 -22.42
N TYR A 452 14.43 5.90 -22.84
CA TYR A 452 13.71 4.65 -23.09
C TYR A 452 14.32 3.82 -24.21
N ASN A 453 14.78 4.45 -25.29
CA ASN A 453 15.48 3.77 -26.38
C ASN A 453 16.81 3.15 -25.89
N LEU A 454 17.56 3.87 -25.06
CA LEU A 454 18.79 3.36 -24.44
C LEU A 454 18.50 2.20 -23.48
N MET A 455 17.45 2.30 -22.68
CA MET A 455 17.01 1.22 -21.80
C MET A 455 16.59 -0.02 -22.60
N SER A 456 15.83 0.16 -23.68
CA SER A 456 15.41 -0.96 -24.54
C SER A 456 16.62 -1.68 -25.14
N LYS A 457 17.62 -0.93 -25.62
CA LYS A 457 18.89 -1.51 -26.11
C LYS A 457 19.65 -2.24 -25.00
N LEU A 458 19.69 -1.66 -23.80
CA LEU A 458 20.36 -2.25 -22.65
C LEU A 458 19.70 -3.58 -22.22
N TYR A 459 18.37 -3.66 -22.24
CA TYR A 459 17.63 -4.88 -21.89
C TYR A 459 17.76 -6.00 -22.95
N LEU A 460 18.22 -5.70 -24.15
CA LEU A 460 18.61 -6.73 -25.15
C LEU A 460 19.97 -7.36 -24.85
N THR A 461 20.79 -6.74 -24.00
CA THR A 461 22.05 -7.31 -23.53
C THR A 461 21.83 -8.18 -22.30
N ASP A 462 22.71 -9.12 -22.09
CA ASP A 462 22.68 -9.98 -20.91
C ASP A 462 22.77 -9.17 -19.62
N SER A 463 21.83 -9.41 -18.70
CA SER A 463 21.85 -8.81 -17.37
C SER A 463 23.13 -9.20 -16.61
N PRO A 464 23.85 -8.26 -15.98
CA PRO A 464 25.02 -8.56 -15.15
C PRO A 464 24.73 -9.51 -13.98
N TYR A 465 23.47 -9.60 -13.56
CA TYR A 465 23.04 -10.52 -12.50
C TYR A 465 22.10 -11.59 -13.06
N GLU A 466 22.23 -12.78 -12.50
CA GLU A 466 21.35 -13.93 -12.73
C GLU A 466 20.49 -14.15 -11.48
N ILE A 467 19.22 -14.47 -11.69
CA ILE A 467 18.26 -14.68 -10.59
C ILE A 467 17.95 -16.18 -10.53
N LYS A 468 18.33 -16.83 -9.43
CA LYS A 468 18.04 -18.23 -9.12
C LYS A 468 17.41 -18.30 -7.73
N ASP A 469 16.26 -18.93 -7.59
CA ASP A 469 15.54 -19.13 -6.32
C ASP A 469 15.37 -17.84 -5.49
N ASN A 470 14.93 -16.75 -6.13
CA ASN A 470 14.81 -15.41 -5.54
C ASN A 470 16.12 -14.76 -5.05
N ASN A 471 17.27 -15.40 -5.28
CA ASN A 471 18.57 -14.84 -4.97
C ASN A 471 19.23 -14.30 -6.24
N ARG A 472 20.06 -13.27 -6.08
CA ARG A 472 20.80 -12.65 -7.19
C ARG A 472 22.24 -13.10 -7.13
N PHE A 473 22.75 -13.61 -8.25
CA PHE A 473 24.13 -14.02 -8.43
C PHE A 473 24.81 -13.15 -9.49
N TYR A 474 26.10 -12.94 -9.39
CA TYR A 474 26.85 -12.40 -10.52
C TYR A 474 26.81 -13.40 -11.66
N ARG A 475 26.43 -12.95 -12.87
CA ARG A 475 26.30 -13.82 -14.04
C ARG A 475 27.58 -14.64 -14.27
N ASN A 476 27.40 -15.90 -14.62
CA ASN A 476 28.46 -16.88 -14.81
C ASN A 476 29.33 -17.14 -13.55
N THR A 477 28.81 -16.87 -12.38
CA THR A 477 29.47 -17.19 -11.11
C THR A 477 28.45 -17.68 -10.08
N ASP A 478 28.89 -18.47 -9.10
CA ASP A 478 28.05 -18.86 -7.96
C ASP A 478 28.09 -17.83 -6.82
N LYS A 479 28.62 -16.62 -7.10
CA LYS A 479 28.77 -15.58 -6.08
C LYS A 479 27.47 -14.80 -5.91
N LEU A 480 26.87 -14.84 -4.73
CA LEU A 480 25.72 -14.03 -4.34
C LEU A 480 26.03 -12.54 -4.37
N VAL A 481 25.12 -11.74 -4.94
CA VAL A 481 25.26 -10.28 -5.05
C VAL A 481 25.19 -9.58 -3.68
N SER A 482 24.56 -10.17 -2.69
CA SER A 482 24.35 -9.58 -1.36
C SER A 482 24.75 -10.51 -0.22
N GLU A 483 25.86 -11.22 -0.34
CA GLU A 483 26.42 -11.88 0.84
C GLU A 483 26.88 -10.83 1.85
N SER A 484 26.20 -10.80 2.98
CA SER A 484 26.79 -10.23 4.18
C SER A 484 28.04 -11.06 4.46
N THR A 485 29.20 -10.43 4.55
CA THR A 485 30.46 -11.09 4.86
C THR A 485 30.29 -11.88 6.17
N LYS A 486 30.22 -13.21 6.05
CA LYS A 486 30.18 -14.09 7.22
C LYS A 486 31.55 -14.05 7.86
N ILE A 487 31.58 -13.95 9.17
CA ILE A 487 32.83 -13.88 9.93
C ILE A 487 32.76 -14.79 11.15
N ILE A 488 33.91 -15.27 11.53
CA ILE A 488 34.12 -16.02 12.77
C ILE A 488 34.91 -15.11 13.70
N ALA A 489 34.38 -14.82 14.87
CA ALA A 489 35.11 -14.18 15.95
C ALA A 489 35.64 -15.25 16.89
N ILE A 490 36.94 -15.23 17.16
CA ILE A 490 37.65 -16.20 18.00
C ILE A 490 38.19 -15.45 19.21
N LYS A 491 37.86 -15.91 20.41
CA LYS A 491 38.39 -15.45 21.68
C LYS A 491 38.58 -16.65 22.60
N ASP A 492 39.72 -16.73 23.27
CA ASP A 492 40.04 -17.77 24.29
C ASP A 492 39.79 -19.23 23.75
N ASN A 493 40.19 -19.49 22.52
CA ASN A 493 39.93 -20.75 21.79
C ASN A 493 38.46 -21.10 21.54
N GLN A 494 37.51 -20.18 21.84
CA GLN A 494 36.11 -20.31 21.47
C GLN A 494 35.85 -19.55 20.18
N SER A 495 35.18 -20.16 19.22
CA SER A 495 34.80 -19.55 17.97
C SER A 495 33.30 -19.37 17.88
N LYS A 496 32.84 -18.20 17.50
CA LYS A 496 31.43 -17.90 17.23
C LYS A 496 31.27 -17.34 15.83
N MET A 497 30.38 -17.97 15.04
CA MET A 497 30.08 -17.56 13.69
C MET A 497 28.96 -16.52 13.68
N TYR A 498 29.12 -15.52 12.82
CA TYR A 498 28.14 -14.45 12.59
C TYR A 498 27.84 -14.33 11.11
N ASN A 499 26.58 -14.12 10.75
CA ASN A 499 26.15 -13.94 9.36
C ASN A 499 26.53 -12.57 8.78
N SER A 500 27.01 -11.64 9.58
CA SER A 500 27.50 -10.35 9.12
C SER A 500 28.43 -9.67 10.13
N ILE A 501 29.32 -8.81 9.61
CA ILE A 501 30.16 -7.92 10.43
C ILE A 501 29.29 -7.05 11.36
N SER A 502 28.08 -6.67 10.92
CA SER A 502 27.16 -5.83 11.72
C SER A 502 26.57 -6.59 12.91
N GLU A 503 26.24 -7.86 12.74
CA GLU A 503 25.74 -8.74 13.78
C GLU A 503 26.84 -8.96 14.85
N CYS A 504 28.01 -9.33 14.41
CA CYS A 504 29.19 -9.48 15.26
C CYS A 504 29.50 -8.19 16.03
N ALA A 505 29.54 -7.05 15.35
CA ALA A 505 29.81 -5.74 15.96
C ALA A 505 28.83 -5.39 17.06
N LYS A 506 27.56 -5.75 16.91
CA LYS A 506 26.49 -5.53 17.90
C LYS A 506 26.63 -6.46 19.11
N ASP A 507 26.89 -7.74 18.87
CA ASP A 507 26.98 -8.77 19.91
C ASP A 507 28.21 -8.54 20.83
N ILE A 508 29.37 -8.30 20.25
CA ILE A 508 30.63 -8.12 20.99
C ILE A 508 30.94 -6.65 21.33
N SER A 509 30.03 -5.73 21.02
CA SER A 509 30.19 -4.28 21.30
C SER A 509 31.49 -3.66 20.77
N ILE A 510 31.91 -4.08 19.58
CA ILE A 510 33.08 -3.56 18.86
C ILE A 510 32.63 -2.83 17.59
N SER A 511 33.23 -1.68 17.29
CA SER A 511 32.90 -0.94 16.06
C SER A 511 33.20 -1.76 14.81
N ARG A 512 32.27 -1.72 13.82
CA ARG A 512 32.47 -2.36 12.49
C ARG A 512 33.76 -1.95 11.79
N LYS A 513 34.23 -0.74 12.05
CA LYS A 513 35.48 -0.24 11.48
C LYS A 513 36.66 -1.08 11.97
N TYR A 514 36.76 -1.31 13.26
CA TYR A 514 37.85 -2.12 13.85
C TYR A 514 37.78 -3.59 13.42
N ILE A 515 36.60 -4.19 13.35
CA ILE A 515 36.46 -5.57 12.86
C ILE A 515 36.95 -5.67 11.42
N LYS A 516 36.64 -4.70 10.55
CA LYS A 516 37.14 -4.67 9.17
C LYS A 516 38.65 -4.48 9.08
N GLU A 517 39.22 -3.62 9.91
CA GLU A 517 40.65 -3.41 10.00
C GLU A 517 41.38 -4.68 10.46
N CYS A 518 40.83 -5.40 11.44
CA CYS A 518 41.35 -6.67 11.90
C CYS A 518 41.26 -7.78 10.82
N LEU A 519 40.13 -7.86 10.10
CA LEU A 519 39.98 -8.81 8.97
C LEU A 519 41.00 -8.58 7.85
N ILE A 520 41.42 -7.33 7.62
CA ILE A 520 42.40 -6.97 6.59
C ILE A 520 43.82 -7.16 7.11
N SER A 521 44.09 -6.75 8.34
CA SER A 521 45.44 -6.71 8.92
C SER A 521 45.84 -7.98 9.65
N GLY A 522 44.91 -8.88 9.97
CA GLY A 522 45.13 -10.06 10.79
C GLY A 522 45.45 -9.76 12.26
N LYS A 523 45.31 -8.49 12.70
CA LYS A 523 45.63 -8.07 14.07
C LYS A 523 44.50 -8.39 15.07
N PHE A 524 44.85 -8.58 16.32
CA PHE A 524 43.90 -8.73 17.42
C PHE A 524 43.31 -7.38 17.84
N TYR A 525 42.07 -7.40 18.29
CA TYR A 525 41.44 -6.27 18.95
C TYR A 525 40.57 -6.72 20.12
N LYS A 526 40.88 -6.27 21.32
CA LYS A 526 40.20 -6.69 22.58
C LYS A 526 40.12 -8.22 22.72
N ASP A 527 41.24 -8.90 22.51
CA ASP A 527 41.40 -10.37 22.59
C ASP A 527 40.61 -11.16 21.53
N TYR A 528 40.01 -10.49 20.55
CA TYR A 528 39.33 -11.14 19.44
C TYR A 528 40.19 -11.20 18.19
N THR A 529 40.20 -12.38 17.57
CA THR A 529 40.65 -12.57 16.17
C THR A 529 39.43 -12.72 15.29
N PHE A 530 39.45 -12.10 14.11
CA PHE A 530 38.36 -12.17 13.14
C PHE A 530 38.85 -12.84 11.87
N VAL A 531 38.10 -13.84 11.39
CA VAL A 531 38.42 -14.58 10.18
C VAL A 531 37.18 -14.56 9.26
N LEU A 532 37.40 -14.47 7.96
CA LEU A 532 36.33 -14.66 6.97
C LEU A 532 35.96 -16.14 6.92
N ASN A 533 34.63 -16.41 6.90
CA ASN A 533 34.12 -17.75 6.72
C ASN A 533 33.74 -17.98 5.25
#